data_47ba52092193d57e4b7232e7fd0802de
#
_entry.id   47ba52092193d57e4b7232e7fd0802de
#
_cell.length_a   1.000
_cell.length_b   1.000
_cell.length_c   1.000
_cell.angle_alpha   90.00
_cell.angle_beta   90.00
_cell.angle_gamma   90.00
#
_symmetry.space_group_name_H-M   'P 1'
#
loop_
_entity.id
_entity.type
_entity.pdbx_description
1 polymer ?
#
loop_
_entity_poly.entity_id
_entity_poly.type
_entity_poly.pdbx_seq_one_letter_code
_entity_poly.pdbx_strand_id
1 'polypeptide(L)'
;RPPFRSFGYWLYAGDKPVVHLFQAAPDEVRDAQAVTTFDHVAFDCINRAEVEATLVRCKLQYRATEVPGTKRVQFFLKDPAGNGVELIFPSSDHV
;
A
#
# COMPACT_ATOMS: atom_id res chain seq x y z
N ARG A 1 -18.03 6.65 -11.87
CA ARG A 1 -16.86 6.23 -12.62
C ARG A 1 -17.12 6.39 -14.12
N PRO A 2 -16.18 6.99 -14.86
CA PRO A 2 -16.34 7.12 -16.32
C PRO A 2 -16.40 5.75 -17.01
N PRO A 3 -17.07 5.66 -18.16
CA PRO A 3 -17.21 4.39 -18.88
C PRO A 3 -15.95 4.07 -19.69
N PHE A 4 -14.86 3.77 -19.00
CA PHE A 4 -13.63 3.33 -19.66
C PHE A 4 -13.72 1.86 -20.05
N ARG A 5 -12.93 1.46 -21.04
CA ARG A 5 -12.81 0.05 -21.41
C ARG A 5 -12.15 -0.77 -20.33
N SER A 6 -11.20 -0.19 -19.62
CA SER A 6 -10.54 -0.90 -18.54
C SER A 6 -11.29 -0.72 -17.24
N PHE A 7 -11.30 -1.78 -16.47
CA PHE A 7 -11.88 -1.81 -15.15
C PHE A 7 -10.82 -1.38 -14.14
N GLY A 8 -11.21 -0.62 -13.13
CA GLY A 8 -10.28 -0.18 -12.14
C GLY A 8 -10.94 0.36 -10.90
N TYR A 9 -10.12 0.68 -9.91
CA TYR A 9 -10.55 1.23 -8.65
C TYR A 9 -9.67 2.39 -8.25
N TRP A 10 -10.28 3.37 -7.59
CA TRP A 10 -9.54 4.41 -6.88
C TRP A 10 -9.44 4.01 -5.41
N LEU A 11 -8.24 4.08 -4.85
CA LEU A 11 -8.03 3.91 -3.42
C LEU A 11 -7.89 5.28 -2.78
N TYR A 12 -8.58 5.48 -1.67
CA TYR A 12 -8.67 6.78 -1.02
C TYR A 12 -7.93 6.78 0.31
N ALA A 13 -7.34 7.94 0.64
CA ALA A 13 -6.89 8.25 1.98
C ALA A 13 -7.82 9.35 2.49
N GLY A 14 -8.75 9.01 3.39
CA GLY A 14 -9.82 9.91 3.74
C GLY A 14 -10.71 10.18 2.53
N ASP A 15 -10.79 11.43 2.11
CA ASP A 15 -11.58 11.83 0.95
C ASP A 15 -10.72 12.08 -0.29
N LYS A 16 -9.42 11.79 -0.22
CA LYS A 16 -8.51 12.03 -1.34
C LYS A 16 -8.21 10.74 -2.09
N PRO A 17 -8.39 10.72 -3.42
CA PRO A 17 -7.94 9.58 -4.22
C PRO A 17 -6.41 9.62 -4.32
N VAL A 18 -5.74 8.58 -3.88
CA VAL A 18 -4.27 8.54 -3.84
C VAL A 18 -3.67 7.49 -4.74
N VAL A 19 -4.42 6.45 -5.06
CA VAL A 19 -3.94 5.38 -5.95
C VAL A 19 -5.05 5.00 -6.90
N HIS A 20 -4.70 4.88 -8.17
CA HIS A 20 -5.63 4.43 -9.20
C HIS A 20 -5.15 3.08 -9.72
N LEU A 21 -5.96 2.06 -9.55
CA LEU A 21 -5.68 0.72 -10.03
C LEU A 21 -6.43 0.49 -11.32
N PHE A 22 -5.71 0.03 -12.35
CA PHE A 22 -6.30 -0.34 -13.62
C PHE A 22 -6.13 -1.82 -13.85
N GLN A 23 -7.16 -2.45 -14.39
CA GLN A 23 -7.02 -3.79 -14.91
C GLN A 23 -6.28 -3.70 -16.25
N ALA A 24 -5.27 -4.54 -16.43
CA ALA A 24 -4.56 -4.61 -17.71
C ALA A 24 -5.52 -5.10 -18.79
N ALA A 25 -5.36 -4.55 -20.01
CA ALA A 25 -6.17 -5.01 -21.13
C ALA A 25 -5.81 -6.46 -21.46
N PRO A 26 -6.74 -7.25 -22.02
CA PRO A 26 -6.48 -8.67 -22.30
C PRO A 26 -5.27 -8.93 -23.19
N ASP A 27 -4.92 -7.98 -24.05
CA ASP A 27 -3.78 -8.09 -24.96
C ASP A 27 -2.49 -7.47 -24.40
N GLU A 28 -2.54 -6.90 -23.19
CA GLU A 28 -1.35 -6.38 -22.54
C GLU A 28 -0.58 -7.50 -21.85
N VAL A 29 0.72 -7.48 -22.05
CA VAL A 29 1.60 -8.43 -21.37
C VAL A 29 2.21 -7.72 -20.15
N ARG A 30 1.94 -8.26 -18.96
CA ARG A 30 2.48 -7.74 -17.72
C ARG A 30 3.23 -8.87 -17.02
N ASP A 31 4.50 -8.63 -16.75
CA ASP A 31 5.34 -9.62 -16.06
C ASP A 31 5.48 -9.17 -14.60
N ALA A 32 4.73 -9.81 -13.72
CA ALA A 32 4.77 -9.51 -12.29
C ALA A 32 6.12 -9.89 -11.64
N GLN A 33 6.94 -10.65 -12.35
CA GLN A 33 8.25 -11.04 -11.87
C GLN A 33 9.37 -10.17 -12.43
N ALA A 34 9.06 -9.23 -13.30
CA ALA A 34 10.05 -8.36 -13.89
C ALA A 34 10.72 -7.49 -12.82
N VAL A 35 12.03 -7.37 -12.93
CA VAL A 35 12.80 -6.50 -12.05
C VAL A 35 12.80 -5.10 -12.67
N THR A 36 12.35 -4.11 -11.90
CA THR A 36 12.33 -2.71 -12.33
C THR A 36 13.12 -1.87 -11.33
N THR A 37 13.27 -0.59 -11.64
CA THR A 37 13.92 0.34 -10.71
C THR A 37 12.99 0.81 -9.59
N PHE A 38 11.69 0.57 -9.73
CA PHE A 38 10.74 0.91 -8.67
C PHE A 38 10.85 -0.08 -7.52
N ASP A 39 11.03 0.43 -6.31
CA ASP A 39 11.11 -0.42 -5.14
C ASP A 39 9.80 -0.39 -4.33
N HIS A 40 9.39 0.77 -3.89
CA HIS A 40 8.17 0.88 -3.11
C HIS A 40 7.62 2.31 -3.10
N VAL A 41 6.38 2.46 -2.66
CA VAL A 41 5.75 3.73 -2.36
C VAL A 41 5.49 3.77 -0.85
N ALA A 42 5.68 4.93 -0.24
CA ALA A 42 5.46 5.11 1.18
C ALA A 42 4.29 6.08 1.41
N PHE A 43 3.44 5.74 2.36
CA PHE A 43 2.32 6.58 2.77
C PHE A 43 2.46 6.97 4.23
N ASP A 44 2.30 8.25 4.51
CA ASP A 44 2.17 8.72 5.89
C ASP A 44 0.80 8.33 6.41
N CYS A 45 0.76 7.65 7.54
CA CYS A 45 -0.47 7.11 8.10
C CYS A 45 -0.63 7.53 9.54
N ILE A 46 -1.84 7.39 10.05
CA ILE A 46 -2.18 7.56 11.46
C ILE A 46 -3.02 6.36 11.89
N ASN A 47 -3.28 6.25 13.20
CA ASN A 47 -4.10 5.17 13.78
C ASN A 47 -3.51 3.79 13.50
N ARG A 48 -2.27 3.60 13.95
CA ARG A 48 -1.54 2.35 13.69
C ARG A 48 -2.30 1.11 14.10
N ALA A 49 -2.91 1.12 15.29
CA ALA A 49 -3.62 -0.06 15.77
C ALA A 49 -4.78 -0.45 14.87
N GLU A 50 -5.49 0.55 14.34
CA GLU A 50 -6.61 0.30 13.44
C GLU A 50 -6.12 -0.26 12.10
N VAL A 51 -5.03 0.29 11.59
CA VAL A 51 -4.43 -0.22 10.35
C VAL A 51 -3.94 -1.65 10.54
N GLU A 52 -3.25 -1.91 11.64
CA GLU A 52 -2.76 -3.26 11.93
C GLU A 52 -3.92 -4.26 12.06
N ALA A 53 -4.97 -3.87 12.75
CA ALA A 53 -6.15 -4.73 12.86
C ALA A 53 -6.75 -5.05 11.50
N THR A 54 -6.75 -4.08 10.59
CA THR A 54 -7.24 -4.29 9.23
C THR A 54 -6.35 -5.26 8.46
N LEU A 55 -5.03 -5.10 8.56
CA LEU A 55 -4.10 -6.01 7.90
C LEU A 55 -4.27 -7.45 8.39
N VAL A 56 -4.42 -7.63 9.70
CA VAL A 56 -4.64 -8.95 10.29
C VAL A 56 -5.97 -9.54 9.82
N ARG A 57 -7.04 -8.73 9.85
CA ARG A 57 -8.36 -9.19 9.42
C ARG A 57 -8.36 -9.63 7.96
N CYS A 58 -7.62 -8.91 7.12
CA CYS A 58 -7.50 -9.25 5.70
C CYS A 58 -6.45 -10.31 5.42
N LYS A 59 -5.81 -10.83 6.46
CA LYS A 59 -4.78 -11.89 6.35
C LYS A 59 -3.61 -11.48 5.46
N LEU A 60 -3.24 -10.20 5.52
CA LEU A 60 -2.11 -9.68 4.76
C LEU A 60 -0.83 -9.84 5.58
N GLN A 61 0.21 -10.31 4.93
CA GLN A 61 1.52 -10.40 5.55
C GLN A 61 2.21 -9.04 5.50
N TYR A 62 2.83 -8.66 6.61
CA TYR A 62 3.58 -7.42 6.67
C TYR A 62 4.71 -7.56 7.68
N ARG A 63 5.72 -6.72 7.54
CA ARG A 63 6.83 -6.65 8.46
C ARG A 63 6.80 -5.29 9.14
N ALA A 64 6.86 -5.28 10.46
CA ALA A 64 6.89 -4.05 11.25
C ALA A 64 8.31 -3.77 11.72
N THR A 65 8.75 -2.53 11.56
CA THR A 65 10.04 -2.08 12.04
C THR A 65 9.89 -0.73 12.71
N GLU A 66 10.88 -0.35 13.51
CA GLU A 66 10.95 0.99 14.10
C GLU A 66 12.12 1.72 13.47
N VAL A 67 11.88 2.97 13.06
CA VAL A 67 12.95 3.79 12.49
C VAL A 67 13.91 4.16 13.63
N PRO A 68 15.19 3.80 13.52
CA PRO A 68 16.15 4.05 14.59
C PRO A 68 16.17 5.51 15.05
N GLY A 69 16.11 5.70 16.37
CA GLY A 69 16.21 7.02 16.98
C GLY A 69 14.97 7.88 16.92
N THR A 70 13.87 7.41 16.35
CA THR A 70 12.70 8.24 16.14
C THR A 70 11.41 7.72 16.76
N LYS A 71 11.33 6.44 17.09
CA LYS A 71 10.12 5.75 17.52
C LYS A 71 9.01 5.76 16.47
N ARG A 72 9.30 6.16 15.25
CA ARG A 72 8.36 6.00 14.14
C ARG A 72 8.33 4.55 13.74
N VAL A 73 7.15 4.06 13.38
CA VAL A 73 6.95 2.66 13.01
C VAL A 73 6.64 2.58 11.53
N GLN A 74 7.25 1.60 10.87
CA GLN A 74 7.04 1.33 9.45
C GLN A 74 6.45 -0.06 9.31
N PHE A 75 5.41 -0.18 8.49
CA PHE A 75 4.92 -1.47 8.04
C PHE A 75 5.28 -1.63 6.58
N PHE A 76 5.90 -2.74 6.24
CA PHE A 76 6.26 -3.06 4.86
C PHE A 76 5.43 -4.26 4.39
N LEU A 77 4.78 -4.10 3.27
CA LEU A 77 4.01 -5.18 2.65
C LEU A 77 4.12 -5.06 1.13
N LYS A 78 3.50 -5.99 0.45
CA LYS A 78 3.49 -5.97 -1.02
C LYS A 78 2.06 -6.01 -1.50
N ASP A 79 1.81 -5.33 -2.61
CA ASP A 79 0.53 -5.44 -3.29
C ASP A 79 0.47 -6.76 -4.06
N PRO A 80 -0.71 -7.12 -4.63
CA PRO A 80 -0.82 -8.39 -5.35
C PRO A 80 0.12 -8.53 -6.55
N ALA A 81 0.56 -7.42 -7.13
CA ALA A 81 1.50 -7.45 -8.24
C ALA A 81 2.96 -7.50 -7.80
N GLY A 82 3.22 -7.53 -6.49
CA GLY A 82 4.58 -7.59 -5.95
C GLY A 82 5.24 -6.25 -5.73
N ASN A 83 4.52 -5.14 -5.90
CA ASN A 83 5.08 -3.82 -5.63
C ASN A 83 5.15 -3.58 -4.13
N GLY A 84 6.24 -2.95 -3.68
CA GLY A 84 6.40 -2.62 -2.28
C GLY A 84 5.50 -1.50 -1.84
N VAL A 85 4.92 -1.64 -0.65
CA VAL A 85 4.11 -0.61 -0.01
C VAL A 85 4.64 -0.42 1.40
N GLU A 86 4.90 0.81 1.76
CA GLU A 86 5.32 1.16 3.11
C GLU A 86 4.27 2.04 3.76
N LEU A 87 3.86 1.71 4.98
CA LEU A 87 2.98 2.54 5.77
C LEU A 87 3.80 3.05 6.95
N ILE A 88 3.94 4.36 7.06
CA ILE A 88 4.78 4.93 8.11
C ILE A 88 3.92 5.74 9.07
N PHE A 89 4.13 5.51 10.37
CA PHE A 89 3.33 6.10 11.44
C PHE A 89 4.20 7.01 12.29
N PRO A 90 3.65 8.14 12.77
CA PRO A 90 4.40 9.04 13.63
C PRO A 90 4.67 8.41 14.99
N SER A 91 5.72 8.90 15.66
CA SER A 91 6.08 8.41 17.01
C SER A 91 4.99 8.67 18.04
N SER A 92 4.12 9.64 17.81
CA SER A 92 3.01 9.97 18.70
C SER A 92 1.79 9.06 18.52
N ASP A 93 1.80 8.20 17.51
CA ASP A 93 0.69 7.30 17.20
C ASP A 93 0.82 6.03 18.03
N HIS A 94 0.64 6.16 19.32
CA HIS A 94 0.68 5.04 20.24
C HIS A 94 -0.72 4.49 20.44
N VAL A 95 -0.78 3.22 20.67
CA VAL A 95 -2.04 2.65 21.06
C VAL A 95 -1.94 1.65 22.04
#